data_cf59d859bc4b7979efca49870932f7d6
#
_entry.id   cf59d859bc4b7979efca49870932f7d6
#
_cell.length_a   1.000
_cell.length_b   1.000
_cell.length_c   1.000
_cell.angle_alpha   90.00
_cell.angle_beta   90.00
_cell.angle_gamma   90.00
#
_symmetry.space_group_name_H-M   'P 1'
#
loop_
_entity.id
_entity.type
_entity.pdbx_description
1 polymer ?
#
loop_
_entity_poly.entity_id
_entity_poly.type
_entity_poly.pdbx_seq_one_letter_code
_entity_poly.pdbx_strand_id
1 'polypeptide(L)'
;MFGRKKSEPGDADGFEGRLIGWRRHIHAHPELSYEETETTDYIEGELRSMGLEPTRFRIGTGLWCDVPAADGATATDVVALRADIDALAMGEDSGEPFASEVDGVAHTCGHDGHTAMLLGAAELLVADPPPRPVRLIFQPAEETM
;
A
#
# COMPACT_ATOMS: atom_id res chain seq x y z
N MET A 1 -21.85 -20.41 -5.20
CA MET A 1 -20.74 -21.22 -4.64
C MET A 1 -19.49 -20.88 -5.45
N PHE A 2 -18.76 -19.84 -5.04
CA PHE A 2 -17.57 -19.40 -5.76
C PHE A 2 -16.36 -20.22 -5.29
N GLY A 3 -15.92 -21.14 -6.15
CA GLY A 3 -14.70 -21.90 -5.93
C GLY A 3 -13.48 -20.98 -6.06
N ARG A 4 -12.89 -20.51 -4.96
CA ARG A 4 -11.55 -19.93 -4.96
C ARG A 4 -10.59 -21.00 -5.51
N LYS A 5 -10.02 -20.79 -6.70
CA LYS A 5 -8.78 -21.47 -7.07
C LYS A 5 -7.73 -21.09 -6.00
N LYS A 6 -7.27 -22.08 -5.22
CA LYS A 6 -6.08 -21.89 -4.41
C LYS A 6 -4.93 -21.65 -5.38
N SER A 7 -4.28 -20.49 -5.28
CA SER A 7 -3.00 -20.25 -5.95
C SER A 7 -1.99 -21.27 -5.43
N GLU A 8 -1.26 -21.91 -6.34
CA GLU A 8 -0.17 -22.81 -5.98
C GLU A 8 0.95 -21.99 -5.30
N PRO A 9 1.63 -22.54 -4.26
CA PRO A 9 2.76 -21.86 -3.63
C PRO A 9 3.87 -21.65 -4.67
N GLY A 10 4.11 -20.40 -5.06
CA GLY A 10 5.15 -20.03 -6.03
C GLY A 10 4.66 -19.31 -7.28
N ASP A 11 3.37 -18.98 -7.39
CA ASP A 11 2.84 -18.14 -8.47
C ASP A 11 3.20 -16.66 -8.19
N ALA A 12 4.37 -16.23 -8.68
CA ALA A 12 4.85 -14.85 -8.55
C ALA A 12 3.90 -13.83 -9.19
N ASP A 13 3.08 -14.26 -10.15
CA ASP A 13 2.10 -13.42 -10.85
C ASP A 13 0.72 -13.45 -10.16
N GLY A 14 0.51 -14.33 -9.18
CA GLY A 14 -0.71 -14.42 -8.40
C GLY A 14 -0.84 -13.29 -7.36
N PHE A 15 -2.02 -13.17 -6.77
CA PHE A 15 -2.31 -12.15 -5.73
C PHE A 15 -1.29 -12.18 -4.58
N GLU A 16 -0.94 -13.37 -4.08
CA GLU A 16 0.06 -13.52 -3.02
C GLU A 16 1.45 -13.05 -3.46
N GLY A 17 1.85 -13.36 -4.70
CA GLY A 17 3.12 -12.92 -5.26
C GLY A 17 3.21 -11.41 -5.38
N ARG A 18 2.11 -10.73 -5.78
CA ARG A 18 2.04 -9.25 -5.82
C ARG A 18 2.13 -8.64 -4.42
N LEU A 19 1.42 -9.18 -3.43
CA LEU A 19 1.52 -8.72 -2.03
C LEU A 19 2.96 -8.79 -1.51
N ILE A 20 3.63 -9.91 -1.75
CA ILE A 20 5.04 -10.11 -1.37
C ILE A 20 5.93 -9.12 -2.14
N GLY A 21 5.68 -8.92 -3.42
CA GLY A 21 6.43 -7.99 -4.27
C GLY A 21 6.32 -6.55 -3.77
N TRP A 22 5.11 -6.06 -3.50
CA TRP A 22 4.88 -4.71 -2.96
C TRP A 22 5.59 -4.51 -1.63
N ARG A 23 5.42 -5.45 -0.69
CA ARG A 23 6.09 -5.38 0.60
C ARG A 23 7.61 -5.32 0.45
N ARG A 24 8.21 -6.22 -0.33
CA ARG A 24 9.66 -6.31 -0.49
C ARG A 24 10.24 -5.08 -1.18
N HIS A 25 9.53 -4.53 -2.17
CA HIS A 25 9.94 -3.30 -2.83
C HIS A 25 10.00 -2.12 -1.85
N ILE A 26 8.92 -1.91 -1.09
CA ILE A 26 8.84 -0.83 -0.10
C ILE A 26 9.87 -1.04 1.00
N HIS A 27 10.05 -2.27 1.46
CA HIS A 27 11.04 -2.62 2.49
C HIS A 27 12.48 -2.31 2.08
N ALA A 28 12.82 -2.58 0.81
CA ALA A 28 14.16 -2.32 0.29
C ALA A 28 14.46 -0.83 0.06
N HIS A 29 13.41 0.00 -0.11
CA HIS A 29 13.52 1.43 -0.43
C HIS A 29 12.82 2.29 0.63
N PRO A 30 13.23 2.22 1.92
CA PRO A 30 12.57 2.94 3.01
C PRO A 30 12.88 4.43 2.96
N GLU A 31 11.89 5.27 3.26
CA GLU A 31 12.01 6.71 3.37
C GLU A 31 11.52 7.20 4.73
N LEU A 32 12.16 8.21 5.28
CA LEU A 32 11.79 8.81 6.57
C LEU A 32 10.49 9.63 6.46
N SER A 33 9.91 9.90 7.63
CA SER A 33 8.73 10.76 7.77
C SER A 33 8.89 12.08 7.03
N TYR A 34 7.89 12.46 6.22
CA TYR A 34 7.85 13.62 5.31
C TYR A 34 8.81 13.57 4.12
N GLU A 35 9.60 12.52 3.96
CA GLU A 35 10.52 12.32 2.84
C GLU A 35 10.06 11.20 1.90
N GLU A 36 8.88 10.60 2.13
CA GLU A 36 8.34 9.41 1.47
C GLU A 36 7.89 9.72 0.02
N THR A 37 8.79 10.31 -0.77
CA THR A 37 8.48 10.75 -2.14
C THR A 37 8.41 9.58 -3.11
N GLU A 38 9.43 8.71 -3.13
CA GLU A 38 9.47 7.56 -4.03
C GLU A 38 8.45 6.50 -3.61
N THR A 39 8.24 6.32 -2.31
CA THR A 39 7.17 5.47 -1.77
C THR A 39 5.80 5.94 -2.23
N THR A 40 5.55 7.26 -2.18
CA THR A 40 4.29 7.86 -2.66
C THR A 40 4.12 7.67 -4.16
N ASP A 41 5.19 7.90 -4.96
CA ASP A 41 5.20 7.69 -6.41
C ASP A 41 4.91 6.23 -6.76
N TYR A 42 5.50 5.30 -6.05
CA TYR A 42 5.29 3.87 -6.23
C TYR A 42 3.84 3.46 -5.96
N ILE A 43 3.29 3.87 -4.80
CA ILE A 43 1.89 3.59 -4.44
C ILE A 43 0.92 4.20 -5.47
N GLU A 44 1.18 5.44 -5.90
CA GLU A 44 0.38 6.11 -6.93
C GLU A 44 0.37 5.32 -8.24
N GLY A 45 1.55 4.82 -8.68
CA GLY A 45 1.68 4.00 -9.87
C GLY A 45 0.88 2.70 -9.79
N GLU A 46 0.96 1.99 -8.66
CA GLU A 46 0.22 0.75 -8.43
C GLU A 46 -1.30 0.98 -8.45
N LEU A 47 -1.80 2.01 -7.76
CA LEU A 47 -3.23 2.34 -7.76
C LEU A 47 -3.74 2.74 -9.15
N ARG A 48 -2.95 3.52 -9.91
CA ARG A 48 -3.29 3.86 -11.31
C ARG A 48 -3.31 2.63 -12.21
N SER A 49 -2.42 1.68 -12.01
CA SER A 49 -2.43 0.42 -12.76
C SER A 49 -3.70 -0.42 -12.52
N MET A 50 -4.33 -0.25 -11.34
CA MET A 50 -5.62 -0.86 -11.01
C MET A 50 -6.82 -0.06 -11.54
N GLY A 51 -6.59 1.08 -12.23
CA GLY A 51 -7.64 1.95 -12.77
C GLY A 51 -8.22 2.95 -11.77
N LEU A 52 -7.55 3.18 -10.65
CA LEU A 52 -7.96 4.15 -9.63
C LEU A 52 -7.33 5.52 -9.86
N GLU A 53 -7.92 6.57 -9.25
CA GLU A 53 -7.49 7.96 -9.36
C GLU A 53 -7.02 8.51 -8.00
N PRO A 54 -5.77 8.23 -7.60
CA PRO A 54 -5.22 8.72 -6.33
C PRO A 54 -5.01 10.24 -6.32
N THR A 55 -5.15 10.82 -5.13
CA THR A 55 -4.93 12.25 -4.86
C THR A 55 -3.88 12.39 -3.77
N ARG A 56 -2.78 13.08 -4.05
CA ARG A 56 -1.73 13.35 -3.07
C ARG A 56 -2.17 14.36 -2.02
N PHE A 57 -1.64 14.22 -0.82
CA PHE A 57 -1.81 15.23 0.21
C PHE A 57 -1.04 16.52 -0.14
N ARG A 58 -1.53 17.65 0.35
CA ARG A 58 -0.92 18.98 0.06
C ARG A 58 0.47 19.16 0.67
N ILE A 59 0.86 18.31 1.61
CA ILE A 59 2.20 18.30 2.23
C ILE A 59 3.28 17.70 1.32
N GLY A 60 2.90 17.07 0.20
CA GLY A 60 3.82 16.55 -0.81
C GLY A 60 3.98 15.04 -0.80
N THR A 61 3.88 14.39 0.37
CA THR A 61 3.98 12.94 0.54
C THR A 61 2.69 12.33 1.03
N GLY A 62 2.50 11.03 0.78
CA GLY A 62 1.26 10.31 1.04
C GLY A 62 0.12 10.70 0.10
N LEU A 63 -0.92 9.89 0.09
CA LEU A 63 -2.06 10.07 -0.80
C LEU A 63 -3.30 9.35 -0.26
N TRP A 64 -4.43 9.65 -0.87
CA TRP A 64 -5.68 8.91 -0.67
C TRP A 64 -6.31 8.57 -2.01
N CYS A 65 -7.15 7.56 -2.03
CA CYS A 65 -7.84 7.10 -3.22
C CYS A 65 -9.21 6.53 -2.85
N ASP A 66 -10.23 6.82 -3.65
CA ASP A 66 -11.56 6.24 -3.45
C ASP A 66 -11.78 5.05 -4.41
N VAL A 67 -12.22 3.93 -3.86
CA VAL A 67 -12.79 2.83 -4.62
C VAL A 67 -14.30 3.04 -4.67
N PRO A 68 -14.89 3.19 -5.88
CA PRO A 68 -16.32 3.47 -6.00
C PRO A 68 -17.19 2.28 -5.58
N ALA A 69 -18.43 2.56 -5.19
CA ALA A 69 -19.42 1.52 -4.94
C ALA A 69 -19.87 0.82 -6.24
N ALA A 70 -20.33 -0.43 -6.11
CA ALA A 70 -20.74 -1.27 -7.24
C ALA A 70 -21.84 -0.66 -8.13
N ASP A 71 -22.75 0.11 -7.55
CA ASP A 71 -23.87 0.76 -8.25
C ASP A 71 -23.55 2.22 -8.65
N GLY A 72 -22.33 2.68 -8.45
CA GLY A 72 -21.95 4.08 -8.64
C GLY A 72 -22.58 5.04 -7.63
N ALA A 73 -23.18 4.52 -6.56
CA ALA A 73 -23.79 5.34 -5.52
C ALA A 73 -22.75 6.24 -4.84
N THR A 74 -23.03 7.52 -4.81
CA THR A 74 -22.37 8.49 -3.94
C THR A 74 -22.97 8.34 -2.54
N ALA A 75 -22.57 7.30 -1.82
CA ALA A 75 -23.05 7.13 -0.45
C ALA A 75 -22.47 8.23 0.43
N THR A 76 -23.28 8.72 1.35
CA THR A 76 -22.82 9.62 2.42
C THR A 76 -21.96 8.90 3.45
N ASP A 77 -21.99 7.56 3.42
CA ASP A 77 -21.23 6.66 4.29
C ASP A 77 -20.02 6.08 3.55
N VAL A 78 -18.84 6.64 3.77
CA VAL A 78 -17.57 6.14 3.26
C VAL A 78 -16.85 5.36 4.35
N VAL A 79 -16.43 4.14 4.05
CA VAL A 79 -15.51 3.37 4.92
C VAL A 79 -14.09 3.81 4.60
N ALA A 80 -13.30 4.16 5.61
CA ALA A 80 -11.89 4.47 5.44
C ALA A 80 -11.01 3.30 5.90
N LEU A 81 -10.03 2.92 5.07
CA LEU A 81 -8.94 2.01 5.40
C LEU A 81 -7.64 2.82 5.36
N ARG A 82 -6.77 2.63 6.35
CA ARG A 82 -5.55 3.42 6.51
C ARG A 82 -4.32 2.51 6.64
N ALA A 83 -3.24 2.88 5.99
CA ALA A 83 -1.89 2.39 6.21
C ALA A 83 -0.92 3.57 6.34
N ASP A 84 0.05 3.46 7.20
CA ASP A 84 1.22 4.33 7.29
C ASP A 84 2.28 3.88 6.28
N ILE A 85 3.16 4.80 5.87
CA ILE A 85 4.10 4.53 4.77
C ILE A 85 5.56 4.90 5.08
N ASP A 86 5.83 5.55 6.20
CA ASP A 86 7.16 6.00 6.60
C ASP A 86 7.99 4.91 7.28
N ALA A 87 9.31 5.07 7.27
CA ALA A 87 10.29 4.20 7.89
C ALA A 87 11.00 4.91 9.05
N LEU A 88 11.82 4.16 9.77
CA LEU A 88 12.56 4.64 10.95
C LEU A 88 14.03 4.89 10.64
N ALA A 89 14.63 5.91 11.32
CA ALA A 89 16.04 6.24 11.26
C ALA A 89 16.87 5.23 12.07
N MET A 90 16.96 4.00 11.58
CA MET A 90 17.76 2.94 12.19
C MET A 90 18.21 1.93 11.13
N GLY A 91 19.38 1.33 11.34
CA GLY A 91 19.90 0.31 10.42
C GLY A 91 19.17 -1.01 10.55
N GLU A 92 19.20 -1.78 9.48
CA GLU A 92 18.69 -3.15 9.42
C GLU A 92 19.86 -4.15 9.40
N ASP A 93 19.73 -5.23 10.17
CA ASP A 93 20.69 -6.36 10.23
C ASP A 93 19.93 -7.70 10.09
N SER A 94 18.97 -7.76 9.18
CA SER A 94 18.16 -8.98 8.96
C SER A 94 18.87 -10.01 8.11
N GLY A 95 19.76 -9.60 7.19
CA GLY A 95 20.39 -10.46 6.20
C GLY A 95 19.43 -10.98 5.13
N GLU A 96 18.22 -10.43 5.05
CA GLU A 96 17.22 -10.81 4.04
C GLU A 96 17.61 -10.29 2.65
N PRO A 97 17.29 -11.00 1.56
CA PRO A 97 17.63 -10.57 0.20
C PRO A 97 16.91 -9.30 -0.25
N PHE A 98 15.92 -8.84 0.51
CA PHE A 98 15.16 -7.60 0.31
C PHE A 98 15.36 -6.60 1.47
N ALA A 99 16.44 -6.76 2.25
CA ALA A 99 16.81 -5.80 3.30
C ALA A 99 16.95 -4.40 2.72
N SER A 100 16.83 -3.39 3.60
CA SER A 100 16.97 -1.98 3.23
C SER A 100 18.25 -1.72 2.41
N GLU A 101 18.10 -1.03 1.28
CA GLU A 101 19.19 -0.53 0.45
C GLU A 101 19.64 0.87 0.87
N VAL A 102 18.99 1.47 1.89
CA VAL A 102 19.26 2.80 2.40
C VAL A 102 19.98 2.70 3.75
N ASP A 103 21.22 3.15 3.81
CA ASP A 103 22.01 3.10 5.04
C ASP A 103 21.37 3.92 6.16
N GLY A 104 21.17 3.29 7.33
CA GLY A 104 20.59 3.92 8.51
C GLY A 104 19.09 4.18 8.46
N VAL A 105 18.37 3.64 7.49
CA VAL A 105 16.90 3.73 7.40
C VAL A 105 16.29 2.34 7.16
N ALA A 106 15.25 1.97 7.88
CA ALA A 106 14.60 0.67 7.71
C ALA A 106 13.14 0.65 8.15
N HIS A 107 12.35 -0.25 7.52
CA HIS A 107 10.97 -0.54 7.90
C HIS A 107 10.88 -1.53 9.07
N THR A 108 11.31 -1.11 10.25
CA THR A 108 11.33 -1.95 11.46
C THR A 108 10.01 -1.91 12.25
N CYS A 109 9.11 -0.99 11.94
CA CYS A 109 7.77 -0.91 12.52
C CYS A 109 6.71 -1.72 11.72
N GLY A 110 7.01 -2.15 10.48
CA GLY A 110 6.11 -2.95 9.66
C GLY A 110 5.17 -2.17 8.74
N HIS A 111 5.40 -0.86 8.53
CA HIS A 111 4.60 -0.01 7.66
C HIS A 111 4.67 -0.46 6.18
N ASP A 112 5.75 -1.10 5.75
CA ASP A 112 5.86 -1.81 4.48
C ASP A 112 4.79 -2.89 4.30
N GLY A 113 4.53 -3.65 5.37
CA GLY A 113 3.47 -4.66 5.42
C GLY A 113 2.08 -4.02 5.41
N HIS A 114 1.87 -2.94 6.17
CA HIS A 114 0.59 -2.20 6.18
C HIS A 114 0.27 -1.65 4.80
N THR A 115 1.23 -1.03 4.13
CA THR A 115 1.09 -0.51 2.78
C THR A 115 0.77 -1.61 1.77
N ALA A 116 1.49 -2.73 1.80
CA ALA A 116 1.22 -3.86 0.91
C ALA A 116 -0.17 -4.45 1.13
N MET A 117 -0.62 -4.58 2.39
CA MET A 117 -1.99 -5.04 2.71
C MET A 117 -3.04 -4.07 2.18
N LEU A 118 -2.82 -2.76 2.25
CA LEU A 118 -3.78 -1.77 1.74
C LEU A 118 -3.83 -1.76 0.21
N LEU A 119 -2.69 -1.95 -0.48
CA LEU A 119 -2.67 -2.17 -1.94
C LEU A 119 -3.41 -3.46 -2.33
N GLY A 120 -3.23 -4.53 -1.56
CA GLY A 120 -3.98 -5.77 -1.76
C GLY A 120 -5.47 -5.60 -1.54
N ALA A 121 -5.89 -4.84 -0.54
CA ALA A 121 -7.29 -4.48 -0.33
C ALA A 121 -7.84 -3.68 -1.53
N ALA A 122 -7.07 -2.74 -2.09
CA ALA A 122 -7.45 -1.99 -3.28
C ALA A 122 -7.74 -2.93 -4.47
N GLU A 123 -6.83 -3.87 -4.75
CA GLU A 123 -6.98 -4.84 -5.84
C GLU A 123 -8.26 -5.69 -5.67
N LEU A 124 -8.51 -6.18 -4.46
CA LEU A 124 -9.70 -7.00 -4.18
C LEU A 124 -10.99 -6.19 -4.31
N LEU A 125 -11.01 -4.94 -3.82
CA LEU A 125 -12.17 -4.05 -3.90
C LEU A 125 -12.45 -3.59 -5.33
N VAL A 126 -11.43 -3.45 -6.18
CA VAL A 126 -11.61 -3.16 -7.61
C VAL A 126 -12.18 -4.38 -8.34
N ALA A 127 -11.71 -5.58 -8.00
CA ALA A 127 -12.18 -6.84 -8.62
C ALA A 127 -13.62 -7.21 -8.20
N ASP A 128 -14.01 -6.88 -6.97
CA ASP A 128 -15.36 -7.10 -6.41
C ASP A 128 -15.82 -5.81 -5.70
N PRO A 129 -16.41 -4.86 -6.47
CA PRO A 129 -16.76 -3.55 -5.95
C PRO A 129 -17.67 -3.60 -4.73
N PRO A 130 -17.38 -2.81 -3.68
CA PRO A 130 -18.12 -2.83 -2.42
C PRO A 130 -19.50 -2.19 -2.55
N PRO A 131 -20.43 -2.45 -1.61
CA PRO A 131 -21.76 -1.84 -1.63
C PRO A 131 -21.77 -0.35 -1.25
N ARG A 132 -20.65 0.20 -0.80
CA ARG A 132 -20.44 1.63 -0.49
C ARG A 132 -19.01 2.03 -0.82
N PRO A 133 -18.73 3.31 -1.09
CA PRO A 133 -17.37 3.76 -1.39
C PRO A 133 -16.40 3.45 -0.26
N VAL A 134 -15.18 3.07 -0.61
CA VAL A 134 -14.09 2.83 0.34
C VAL A 134 -12.96 3.80 0.04
N ARG A 135 -12.57 4.60 1.04
CA ARG A 135 -11.39 5.47 0.95
C ARG A 135 -10.16 4.77 1.48
N LEU A 136 -9.16 4.66 0.66
CA LEU A 136 -7.84 4.17 1.01
C LEU A 136 -6.96 5.37 1.36
N ILE A 137 -6.30 5.34 2.53
CA ILE A 137 -5.47 6.43 3.03
C ILE A 137 -4.07 5.87 3.27
N PHE A 138 -3.10 6.34 2.50
CA PHE A 138 -1.68 6.06 2.68
C PHE A 138 -1.05 7.24 3.39
N GLN A 139 -0.95 7.11 4.72
CA GLN A 139 -0.58 8.20 5.62
C GLN A 139 0.94 8.33 5.73
N PRO A 140 1.52 9.51 5.45
CA PRO A 140 2.92 9.79 5.71
C PRO A 140 3.16 10.15 7.18
N ALA A 141 4.43 10.10 7.61
CA ALA A 141 4.94 10.69 8.85
C ALA A 141 4.24 10.23 10.14
N GLU A 142 3.89 8.94 10.23
CA GLU A 142 3.26 8.39 11.44
C GLU A 142 4.23 8.40 12.62
N GLU A 143 5.52 8.13 12.38
CA GLU A 143 6.55 8.00 13.40
C GLU A 143 6.98 9.34 14.02
N THR A 144 6.50 10.46 13.51
CA THR A 144 6.81 11.81 14.03
C THR A 144 5.64 12.51 14.71
N MET A 145 4.52 11.82 14.89
CA MET A 145 3.33 12.38 15.56
C MET A 145 3.37 12.22 17.08
#